data_4507cfdff1849607a883806868985644
#
_entry.id   4507cfdff1849607a883806868985644
#
_cell.length_a   1.000
_cell.length_b   1.000
_cell.length_c   1.000
_cell.angle_alpha   90.00
_cell.angle_beta   90.00
_cell.angle_gamma   90.00
#
_symmetry.space_group_name_H-M   'P 1'
#
loop_
_entity.id
_entity.type
_entity.pdbx_description
1 polymer ?
#
loop_
_entity_poly.entity_id
_entity_poly.type
_entity_poly.pdbx_seq_one_letter_code
_entity_poly.pdbx_strand_id
1 'polypeptide(L)'
;MTEKTTDGARSETPATSDQWAARLLQTRWIVRAPIPLFRAGLGWLFGGRFVMVEHIGRKSGEPRYVVLEVIERETNALRVASGHGPRAQWLKNLAANPAARLWVGRSKGVPAMARVLPEIDAAAALARYARVHPDAWEHLKGAMDELNGGEVTIPVVEFTPPSR
;
A
#
# COMPACT_ATOMS: atom_id res chain seq x y z
N MET A 1 -33.39 -41.20 38.88
CA MET A 1 -32.13 -40.47 39.12
C MET A 1 -31.59 -40.12 37.74
N THR A 2 -31.91 -38.93 37.29
CA THR A 2 -31.73 -38.46 35.89
C THR A 2 -30.61 -37.44 35.89
N GLU A 3 -29.50 -37.77 35.32
CA GLU A 3 -28.36 -36.86 35.19
C GLU A 3 -28.41 -36.20 33.81
N LYS A 4 -28.56 -34.89 33.83
CA LYS A 4 -28.72 -34.01 32.67
C LYS A 4 -27.37 -33.58 32.20
N THR A 5 -26.89 -34.12 31.11
CA THR A 5 -25.64 -33.69 30.42
C THR A 5 -25.85 -32.31 29.84
N THR A 6 -25.10 -31.35 30.33
CA THR A 6 -25.07 -29.97 29.85
C THR A 6 -24.19 -29.93 28.61
N ASP A 7 -24.80 -29.64 27.47
CA ASP A 7 -24.16 -29.34 26.20
C ASP A 7 -23.38 -28.03 26.32
N GLY A 8 -22.06 -28.11 26.10
CA GLY A 8 -21.16 -26.99 26.10
C GLY A 8 -21.26 -26.21 24.81
N ALA A 9 -21.97 -25.10 24.85
CA ALA A 9 -21.98 -24.12 23.78
C ALA A 9 -20.53 -23.66 23.46
N ARG A 10 -20.04 -24.05 22.28
CA ARG A 10 -18.82 -23.48 21.72
C ARG A 10 -19.11 -22.03 21.38
N SER A 11 -18.52 -21.12 22.12
CA SER A 11 -18.47 -19.72 21.79
C SER A 11 -17.59 -19.55 20.54
N GLU A 12 -18.21 -19.41 19.39
CA GLU A 12 -17.55 -18.92 18.18
C GLU A 12 -17.15 -17.47 18.45
N THR A 13 -15.87 -17.25 18.68
CA THR A 13 -15.29 -15.93 18.74
C THR A 13 -15.43 -15.30 17.34
N PRO A 14 -16.08 -14.14 17.17
CA PRO A 14 -16.16 -13.50 15.87
C PRO A 14 -14.75 -13.17 15.41
N ALA A 15 -14.46 -13.54 14.16
CA ALA A 15 -13.19 -13.24 13.51
C ALA A 15 -12.90 -11.74 13.66
N THR A 16 -11.79 -11.42 14.31
CA THR A 16 -11.36 -10.05 14.56
C THR A 16 -11.20 -9.30 13.23
N SER A 17 -11.55 -8.01 13.23
CA SER A 17 -11.49 -7.10 12.08
C SER A 17 -10.15 -7.16 11.30
N ASP A 18 -9.11 -7.64 11.93
CA ASP A 18 -7.75 -7.74 11.39
C ASP A 18 -7.56 -8.91 10.42
N GLN A 19 -8.28 -10.03 10.63
CA GLN A 19 -8.19 -11.21 9.76
C GLN A 19 -8.83 -10.99 8.38
N TRP A 20 -9.89 -10.20 8.29
CA TRP A 20 -10.48 -9.89 6.98
C TRP A 20 -9.65 -8.83 6.22
N ALA A 21 -9.01 -7.88 6.93
CA ALA A 21 -8.12 -6.90 6.31
C ALA A 21 -6.87 -7.57 5.72
N ALA A 22 -6.26 -8.52 6.42
CA ALA A 22 -5.14 -9.32 5.90
C ALA A 22 -5.57 -10.17 4.70
N ARG A 23 -6.76 -10.79 4.72
CA ARG A 23 -7.32 -11.50 3.58
C ARG A 23 -7.61 -10.59 2.39
N LEU A 24 -8.07 -9.38 2.62
CA LEU A 24 -8.29 -8.37 1.58
C LEU A 24 -6.99 -7.98 0.90
N LEU A 25 -5.88 -7.84 1.64
CA LEU A 25 -4.57 -7.53 1.07
C LEU A 25 -3.97 -8.70 0.29
N GLN A 26 -4.32 -9.95 0.62
CA GLN A 26 -3.89 -11.15 -0.10
C GLN A 26 -4.64 -11.36 -1.42
N THR A 27 -5.82 -10.79 -1.58
CA THR A 27 -6.63 -11.00 -2.77
C THR A 27 -6.19 -10.06 -3.89
N ARG A 28 -5.40 -10.58 -4.83
CA ARG A 28 -4.82 -9.84 -5.97
C ARG A 28 -5.83 -8.99 -6.76
N TRP A 29 -7.10 -9.31 -6.72
CA TRP A 29 -8.12 -8.57 -7.44
C TRP A 29 -8.63 -7.34 -6.66
N ILE A 30 -8.60 -7.34 -5.31
CA ILE A 30 -8.99 -6.18 -4.49
C ILE A 30 -7.97 -5.05 -4.62
N VAL A 31 -6.68 -5.39 -4.75
CA VAL A 31 -5.63 -4.41 -5.06
C VAL A 31 -5.80 -3.84 -6.48
N ARG A 32 -6.48 -4.56 -7.37
CA ARG A 32 -6.76 -4.15 -8.76
C ARG A 32 -8.14 -3.54 -8.96
N ALA A 33 -9.11 -3.80 -8.09
CA ALA A 33 -10.47 -3.26 -8.17
C ALA A 33 -10.54 -1.72 -8.28
N PRO A 34 -9.69 -0.94 -7.58
CA PRO A 34 -9.68 0.52 -7.72
C PRO A 34 -9.10 1.03 -9.04
N ILE A 35 -8.32 0.22 -9.78
CA ILE A 35 -7.64 0.66 -11.01
C ILE A 35 -8.60 1.27 -12.05
N PRO A 36 -9.75 0.66 -12.39
CA PRO A 36 -10.70 1.26 -13.32
C PRO A 36 -11.24 2.60 -12.84
N LEU A 37 -11.49 2.75 -11.53
CA LEU A 37 -11.96 4.00 -10.92
C LEU A 37 -10.91 5.11 -11.05
N PHE A 38 -9.65 4.82 -10.77
CA PHE A 38 -8.56 5.79 -10.97
C PHE A 38 -8.41 6.18 -12.44
N ARG A 39 -8.50 5.23 -13.38
CA ARG A 39 -8.43 5.49 -14.82
C ARG A 39 -9.60 6.34 -15.29
N ALA A 40 -10.79 6.12 -14.76
CA ALA A 40 -11.97 6.97 -15.00
C ALA A 40 -11.85 8.35 -14.34
N GLY A 41 -10.85 8.57 -13.49
CA GLY A 41 -10.62 9.83 -12.76
C GLY A 41 -11.45 9.99 -11.50
N LEU A 42 -11.96 8.90 -10.98
CA LEU A 42 -12.70 8.85 -9.72
C LEU A 42 -11.79 8.64 -8.50
N GLY A 43 -10.47 8.82 -8.67
CA GLY A 43 -9.50 8.73 -7.57
C GLY A 43 -9.77 9.70 -6.41
N TRP A 44 -10.51 10.78 -6.67
CA TRP A 44 -10.93 11.74 -5.65
C TRP A 44 -11.86 11.13 -4.58
N LEU A 45 -12.58 10.06 -4.90
CA LEU A 45 -13.42 9.31 -3.94
C LEU A 45 -12.61 8.75 -2.77
N PHE A 46 -11.32 8.54 -2.96
CA PHE A 46 -10.40 8.06 -1.94
C PHE A 46 -9.70 9.19 -1.16
N GLY A 47 -10.18 10.45 -1.29
CA GLY A 47 -9.70 11.59 -0.50
C GLY A 47 -8.19 11.91 -0.65
N GLY A 48 -7.52 11.35 -1.67
CA GLY A 48 -6.08 11.50 -1.84
C GLY A 48 -5.23 10.58 -0.95
N ARG A 49 -5.86 9.70 -0.18
CA ARG A 49 -5.20 8.69 0.65
C ARG A 49 -4.49 7.62 -0.18
N PHE A 50 -4.97 7.37 -1.39
CA PHE A 50 -4.40 6.40 -2.31
C PHE A 50 -3.93 7.06 -3.59
N VAL A 51 -2.90 6.48 -4.19
CA VAL A 51 -2.38 6.85 -5.50
C VAL A 51 -2.33 5.61 -6.37
N MET A 52 -2.80 5.71 -7.62
CA MET A 52 -2.49 4.72 -8.64
C MET A 52 -1.22 5.15 -9.36
N VAL A 53 -0.28 4.23 -9.46
CA VAL A 53 1.02 4.40 -10.11
C VAL A 53 1.06 3.51 -11.35
N GLU A 54 1.31 4.12 -12.51
CA GLU A 54 1.73 3.41 -13.72
C GLU A 54 3.26 3.35 -13.74
N HIS A 55 3.78 2.19 -13.97
CA HIS A 55 5.21 1.93 -14.12
C HIS A 55 5.46 0.91 -15.24
N ILE A 56 6.65 0.87 -15.78
CA ILE A 56 6.98 -0.06 -16.86
C ILE A 56 7.51 -1.37 -16.28
N GLY A 57 6.97 -2.48 -16.77
CA GLY A 57 7.44 -3.81 -16.40
C GLY A 57 8.84 -4.08 -16.93
N ARG A 58 9.83 -4.24 -16.03
CA ARG A 58 11.25 -4.40 -16.38
C ARG A 58 11.58 -5.58 -17.32
N LYS A 59 10.68 -6.57 -17.36
CA LYS A 59 10.86 -7.74 -18.24
C LYS A 59 10.03 -7.66 -19.52
N SER A 60 8.84 -7.05 -19.47
CA SER A 60 7.91 -7.03 -20.58
C SER A 60 7.92 -5.71 -21.37
N GLY A 61 8.46 -4.63 -20.80
CA GLY A 61 8.31 -3.29 -21.37
C GLY A 61 6.89 -2.71 -21.32
N GLU A 62 5.94 -3.48 -20.80
CA GLU A 62 4.52 -3.12 -20.79
C GLU A 62 4.15 -2.26 -19.58
N PRO A 63 3.18 -1.33 -19.73
CA PRO A 63 2.63 -0.58 -18.61
C PRO A 63 1.97 -1.51 -17.58
N ARG A 64 2.27 -1.27 -16.32
CA ARG A 64 1.71 -1.97 -15.16
C ARG A 64 1.17 -0.94 -14.20
N TYR A 65 0.14 -1.31 -13.46
CA TYR A 65 -0.55 -0.43 -12.53
C TYR A 65 -0.57 -1.04 -11.13
N VAL A 66 -0.38 -0.19 -10.12
CA VAL A 66 -0.52 -0.54 -8.71
C VAL A 66 -1.21 0.60 -7.98
N VAL A 67 -2.06 0.28 -7.02
CA VAL A 67 -2.65 1.26 -6.11
C VAL A 67 -1.95 1.13 -4.76
N LEU A 68 -1.47 2.25 -4.24
CA LEU A 68 -0.65 2.33 -3.04
C LEU A 68 -1.22 3.37 -2.09
N GLU A 69 -1.03 3.16 -0.80
CA GLU A 69 -1.36 4.15 0.21
C GLU A 69 -0.29 5.23 0.26
N VAL A 70 -0.75 6.48 0.32
CA VAL A 70 0.11 7.66 0.45
C VAL A 70 0.42 7.85 1.94
N ILE A 71 1.68 7.72 2.32
CA ILE A 71 2.11 7.91 3.71
C ILE A 71 2.49 9.36 4.01
N GLU A 72 2.90 10.11 2.99
CA GLU A 72 3.27 11.52 3.14
C GLU A 72 3.08 12.26 1.82
N ARG A 73 2.62 13.50 1.91
CA ARG A 73 2.47 14.40 0.76
C ARG A 73 3.05 15.76 1.09
N GLU A 74 3.93 16.22 0.24
CA GLU A 74 4.48 17.57 0.23
C GLU A 74 4.12 18.31 -1.07
N THR A 75 4.47 19.58 -1.18
CA THR A 75 4.14 20.39 -2.37
C THR A 75 4.63 19.77 -3.67
N ASN A 76 5.85 19.21 -3.67
CA ASN A 76 6.49 18.63 -4.84
C ASN A 76 6.91 17.16 -4.65
N ALA A 77 6.40 16.48 -3.62
CA ALA A 77 6.75 15.10 -3.35
C ALA A 77 5.55 14.32 -2.81
N LEU A 78 5.44 13.07 -3.21
CA LEU A 78 4.48 12.12 -2.71
C LEU A 78 5.22 10.84 -2.33
N ARG A 79 5.02 10.34 -1.10
CA ARG A 79 5.70 9.15 -0.60
C ARG A 79 4.72 8.02 -0.35
N VAL A 80 5.14 6.82 -0.72
CA VAL A 80 4.39 5.58 -0.52
C VAL A 80 5.26 4.51 0.12
N ALA A 81 4.68 3.63 0.92
CA ALA A 81 5.38 2.51 1.53
C ALA A 81 5.13 1.21 0.74
N SER A 82 6.14 0.33 0.70
CA SER A 82 6.01 -1.00 0.12
C SER A 82 5.59 -2.02 1.17
N GLY A 83 4.29 -2.27 1.29
CA GLY A 83 3.74 -3.26 2.23
C GLY A 83 4.21 -4.70 1.99
N HIS A 84 4.67 -5.03 0.78
CA HIS A 84 5.28 -6.33 0.46
C HIS A 84 6.82 -6.29 0.57
N GLY A 85 7.36 -5.30 1.26
CA GLY A 85 8.79 -5.13 1.46
C GLY A 85 9.56 -4.97 0.14
N PRO A 86 10.86 -5.32 0.12
CA PRO A 86 11.72 -5.16 -1.05
C PRO A 86 11.39 -6.14 -2.20
N ARG A 87 10.55 -7.15 -1.96
CA ARG A 87 10.17 -8.16 -2.97
C ARG A 87 9.07 -7.68 -3.92
N ALA A 88 8.40 -6.58 -3.63
CA ALA A 88 7.31 -6.04 -4.45
C ALA A 88 7.75 -5.82 -5.92
N GLN A 89 6.96 -6.33 -6.87
CA GLN A 89 7.32 -6.26 -8.29
C GLN A 89 7.31 -4.83 -8.83
N TRP A 90 6.38 -4.00 -8.37
CA TRP A 90 6.31 -2.60 -8.76
C TRP A 90 7.56 -1.82 -8.32
N LEU A 91 8.06 -2.10 -7.10
CA LEU A 91 9.27 -1.49 -6.58
C LEU A 91 10.50 -1.85 -7.45
N LYS A 92 10.64 -3.14 -7.79
CA LYS A 92 11.71 -3.60 -8.67
C LYS A 92 11.61 -3.02 -10.08
N ASN A 93 10.41 -2.76 -10.57
CA ASN A 93 10.20 -2.12 -11.86
C ASN A 93 10.62 -0.65 -11.82
N LEU A 94 10.25 0.10 -10.78
CA LEU A 94 10.64 1.50 -10.60
C LEU A 94 12.14 1.65 -10.31
N ALA A 95 12.76 0.70 -9.63
CA ALA A 95 14.21 0.68 -9.47
C ALA A 95 14.96 0.52 -10.82
N ALA A 96 14.38 -0.24 -11.75
CA ALA A 96 14.93 -0.44 -13.09
C ALA A 96 14.60 0.71 -14.06
N ASN A 97 13.41 1.29 -13.93
CA ASN A 97 12.96 2.45 -14.71
C ASN A 97 12.16 3.38 -13.81
N PRO A 98 12.76 4.50 -13.36
CA PRO A 98 12.12 5.40 -12.40
C PRO A 98 10.98 6.25 -12.97
N ALA A 99 10.79 6.26 -14.27
CA ALA A 99 9.69 7.01 -14.90
C ALA A 99 8.34 6.39 -14.52
N ALA A 100 7.42 7.21 -14.01
CA ALA A 100 6.10 6.83 -13.57
C ALA A 100 5.04 7.84 -14.01
N ARG A 101 3.78 7.44 -13.93
CA ARG A 101 2.64 8.36 -14.03
C ARG A 101 1.71 8.12 -12.85
N LEU A 102 1.19 9.19 -12.28
CA LEU A 102 0.39 9.16 -11.06
C LEU A 102 -1.05 9.61 -11.30
N TRP A 103 -1.98 8.89 -10.71
CA TRP A 103 -3.39 9.29 -10.56
C TRP A 103 -3.68 9.42 -9.07
N VAL A 104 -3.95 10.63 -8.61
CA VAL A 104 -4.22 10.90 -7.20
C VAL A 104 -5.19 12.07 -7.07
N GLY A 105 -6.21 11.91 -6.25
CA GLY A 105 -7.28 12.89 -6.16
C GLY A 105 -7.92 13.13 -7.53
N ARG A 106 -7.86 14.37 -8.01
CA ARG A 106 -8.37 14.78 -9.34
C ARG A 106 -7.29 14.74 -10.44
N SER A 107 -6.04 14.54 -10.08
CA SER A 107 -4.94 14.47 -11.04
C SER A 107 -4.93 13.14 -11.77
N LYS A 108 -4.69 13.17 -13.09
CA LYS A 108 -4.72 11.99 -13.97
C LYS A 108 -3.43 11.89 -14.77
N GLY A 109 -2.68 10.80 -14.57
CA GLY A 109 -1.52 10.48 -15.38
C GLY A 109 -0.41 11.53 -15.33
N VAL A 110 -0.23 12.19 -14.20
CA VAL A 110 0.82 13.20 -14.01
C VAL A 110 2.18 12.53 -14.06
N PRO A 111 3.10 12.96 -14.96
CA PRO A 111 4.44 12.43 -14.98
C PRO A 111 5.18 12.63 -13.66
N ALA A 112 5.92 11.63 -13.24
CA ALA A 112 6.73 11.67 -12.03
C ALA A 112 7.98 10.81 -12.17
N MET A 113 9.01 11.11 -11.36
CA MET A 113 10.20 10.31 -11.18
C MET A 113 10.19 9.66 -9.81
N ALA A 114 10.40 8.36 -9.78
CA ALA A 114 10.45 7.57 -8.56
C ALA A 114 11.87 7.48 -8.02
N ARG A 115 12.03 7.61 -6.71
CA ARG A 115 13.29 7.37 -6.00
C ARG A 115 13.02 6.52 -4.77
N VAL A 116 13.71 5.40 -4.63
CA VAL A 116 13.69 4.64 -3.38
C VAL A 116 14.51 5.43 -2.36
N LEU A 117 13.89 5.72 -1.22
CA LEU A 117 14.56 6.48 -0.17
C LEU A 117 15.63 5.63 0.52
N PRO A 118 16.75 6.25 0.98
CA PRO A 118 17.65 5.63 1.93
C PRO A 118 16.90 5.17 3.18
N GLU A 119 17.39 4.13 3.84
CA GLU A 119 16.70 3.50 4.98
C GLU A 119 16.40 4.51 6.11
N ILE A 120 17.33 5.42 6.40
CA ILE A 120 17.15 6.45 7.42
C ILE A 120 16.01 7.41 7.09
N ASP A 121 15.88 7.81 5.83
CA ASP A 121 14.82 8.71 5.37
C ASP A 121 13.47 7.98 5.32
N ALA A 122 13.47 6.71 4.92
CA ALA A 122 12.29 5.85 4.93
C ALA A 122 11.76 5.66 6.35
N ALA A 123 12.65 5.34 7.32
CA ALA A 123 12.29 5.21 8.72
C ALA A 123 11.72 6.52 9.29
N ALA A 124 12.31 7.66 8.95
CA ALA A 124 11.81 8.97 9.37
C ALA A 124 10.41 9.28 8.80
N ALA A 125 10.16 8.97 7.52
CA ALA A 125 8.85 9.15 6.90
C ALA A 125 7.78 8.26 7.55
N LEU A 126 8.09 6.99 7.79
CA LEU A 126 7.21 6.05 8.47
C LEU A 126 6.92 6.46 9.92
N ALA A 127 7.91 6.96 10.66
CA ALA A 127 7.71 7.48 12.00
C ALA A 127 6.80 8.72 12.03
N ARG A 128 6.87 9.59 11.03
CA ARG A 128 5.92 10.72 10.90
C ARG A 128 4.52 10.22 10.60
N TYR A 129 4.38 9.28 9.68
CA TYR A 129 3.09 8.67 9.35
C TYR A 129 2.44 8.02 10.58
N ALA A 130 3.21 7.23 11.35
CA ALA A 130 2.75 6.56 12.56
C ALA A 130 2.23 7.54 13.63
N ARG A 131 2.85 8.71 13.76
CA ARG A 131 2.42 9.76 14.71
C ARG A 131 1.12 10.45 14.28
N VAL A 132 0.93 10.64 12.99
CA VAL A 132 -0.26 11.34 12.44
C VAL A 132 -1.45 10.39 12.30
N HIS A 133 -1.19 9.11 12.02
CA HIS A 133 -2.18 8.08 11.74
C HIS A 133 -1.90 6.79 12.53
N PRO A 134 -1.96 6.81 13.89
CA PRO A 134 -1.56 5.67 14.73
C PRO A 134 -2.37 4.41 14.41
N ASP A 135 -3.69 4.52 14.26
CA ASP A 135 -4.55 3.37 13.95
C ASP A 135 -4.23 2.76 12.58
N ALA A 136 -4.02 3.61 11.57
CA ALA A 136 -3.65 3.15 10.23
C ALA A 136 -2.25 2.52 10.22
N TRP A 137 -1.32 3.04 11.04
CA TRP A 137 0.01 2.47 11.20
C TRP A 137 -0.02 1.08 11.82
N GLU A 138 -0.79 0.87 12.91
CA GLU A 138 -0.93 -0.45 13.54
C GLU A 138 -1.49 -1.49 12.57
N HIS A 139 -2.50 -1.13 11.78
CA HIS A 139 -3.05 -2.01 10.75
C HIS A 139 -2.04 -2.30 9.64
N LEU A 140 -1.32 -1.29 9.16
CA LEU A 140 -0.31 -1.45 8.12
C LEU A 140 0.85 -2.31 8.61
N LYS A 141 1.37 -2.05 9.82
CA LYS A 141 2.45 -2.81 10.44
C LYS A 141 2.05 -4.26 10.65
N GLY A 142 0.89 -4.53 11.25
CA GLY A 142 0.39 -5.89 11.46
C GLY A 142 0.28 -6.69 10.17
N ALA A 143 -0.29 -6.10 9.11
CA ALA A 143 -0.39 -6.74 7.80
C ALA A 143 0.99 -7.02 7.18
N MET A 144 1.97 -6.14 7.41
CA MET A 144 3.33 -6.30 6.88
C MET A 144 4.13 -7.34 7.63
N ASP A 145 4.03 -7.39 8.96
CA ASP A 145 4.66 -8.42 9.80
C ASP A 145 4.14 -9.82 9.42
N GLU A 146 2.84 -9.95 9.19
CA GLU A 146 2.21 -11.21 8.76
C GLU A 146 2.68 -11.64 7.36
N LEU A 147 2.78 -10.71 6.40
CA LEU A 147 3.19 -11.00 5.02
C LEU A 147 4.69 -11.30 4.88
N ASN A 148 5.52 -10.75 5.75
CA ASN A 148 6.98 -10.85 5.65
C ASN A 148 7.61 -11.79 6.69
N GLY A 149 6.84 -12.31 7.64
CA GLY A 149 7.30 -13.29 8.64
C GLY A 149 8.22 -12.69 9.71
N GLY A 150 8.05 -11.40 10.04
CA GLY A 150 8.82 -10.69 11.07
C GLY A 150 9.27 -9.30 10.65
N GLU A 151 10.12 -8.69 11.45
CA GLU A 151 10.61 -7.33 11.25
C GLU A 151 11.39 -7.22 9.93
N VAL A 152 10.82 -6.51 8.97
CA VAL A 152 11.40 -6.28 7.65
C VAL A 152 11.51 -4.77 7.41
N THR A 153 12.64 -4.35 6.90
CA THR A 153 12.81 -2.98 6.38
C THR A 153 11.72 -2.66 5.35
N ILE A 154 10.97 -1.60 5.61
CA ILE A 154 9.88 -1.15 4.75
C ILE A 154 10.42 -0.12 3.75
N PRO A 155 10.61 -0.45 2.48
CA PRO A 155 11.04 0.52 1.50
C PRO A 155 9.98 1.61 1.31
N VAL A 156 10.43 2.84 1.25
CA VAL A 156 9.62 4.00 0.89
C VAL A 156 10.07 4.54 -0.47
N VAL A 157 9.12 4.81 -1.33
CA VAL A 157 9.37 5.44 -2.64
C VAL A 157 8.82 6.84 -2.64
N GLU A 158 9.66 7.78 -3.04
CA GLU A 158 9.30 9.17 -3.26
C GLU A 158 9.09 9.41 -4.76
N PHE A 159 7.99 10.07 -5.09
CA PHE A 159 7.68 10.55 -6.42
C PHE A 159 7.79 12.07 -6.46
N THR A 160 8.59 12.58 -7.38
CA THR A 160 8.75 14.01 -7.64
C THR A 160 8.42 14.34 -9.09
N PRO A 161 8.07 15.59 -9.44
CA PRO A 161 7.97 16.01 -10.84
C PRO A 161 9.28 15.71 -11.58
N PRO A 162 9.22 15.35 -12.88
CA PRO A 162 10.45 15.19 -13.67
C PRO A 162 11.20 16.51 -13.73
N SER A 163 12.52 16.44 -13.64
CA SER A 163 13.39 17.60 -13.86
C SER A 163 13.15 18.16 -15.26
N ARG A 164 13.02 19.48 -15.37
CA ARG A 164 12.93 20.17 -16.67
C ARG A 164 14.28 20.18 -17.37
#